data_fb9758ba5b152a388f288664385262fa
#
_entry.id   fb9758ba5b152a388f288664385262fa
#
_cell.length_a   1.000
_cell.length_b   1.000
_cell.length_c   1.000
_cell.angle_alpha   90.00
_cell.angle_beta   90.00
_cell.angle_gamma   90.00
#
_symmetry.space_group_name_H-M   'P 1'
#
loop_
_entity.id
_entity.type
_entity.pdbx_description
1 polymer ?
#
loop_
_entity_poly.entity_id
_entity_poly.type
_entity_poly.pdbx_seq_one_letter_code
_entity_poly.pdbx_strand_id
1 'polypeptide(L)'
;MKLAYMLGKGHDTIVLGDYRMNQLLEMLETNPIVAAIKDEAGLEAALKSEVGIVFVLHGDLCTLPAIVERIKFKKRMAIVHVDLIEGLSNDEVALDYIKNVVHADGIITTKSSFIQYGKKIGLYTIHRYFVLDSMALQNIIKQAKNAVQPDAIEILPGVLQPKIVRYITKHSPVPVMCGGLVTVKEDVIHCLQSGAIAVSTTRKDLWDL
;
A
#
# COMPACT_ATOMS: atom_id res chain seq x y z
N MET A 1 6.86 42.18 -15.79
CA MET A 1 5.68 42.32 -14.93
C MET A 1 4.46 41.84 -15.73
N LYS A 2 3.66 40.93 -15.24
CA LYS A 2 2.47 40.26 -15.83
C LYS A 2 2.77 39.07 -16.74
N LEU A 3 2.96 37.87 -16.15
CA LEU A 3 2.47 36.60 -16.66
C LEU A 3 2.21 35.65 -15.48
N ALA A 4 1.25 35.98 -14.65
CA ALA A 4 0.76 35.13 -13.59
C ALA A 4 -0.72 35.40 -13.42
N TYR A 5 -1.58 34.70 -14.15
CA TYR A 5 -3.01 34.51 -13.90
C TYR A 5 -3.62 33.78 -15.09
N MET A 6 -3.58 32.48 -15.13
CA MET A 6 -4.52 31.57 -15.81
C MET A 6 -4.00 30.11 -15.70
N LEU A 7 -4.06 29.55 -14.49
CA LEU A 7 -4.04 28.09 -14.33
C LEU A 7 -5.31 27.71 -13.58
N GLY A 8 -6.28 27.21 -14.33
CA GLY A 8 -7.57 26.80 -13.79
C GLY A 8 -7.44 25.55 -12.91
N LYS A 9 -8.20 25.53 -11.82
CA LYS A 9 -8.23 24.51 -10.76
C LYS A 9 -8.41 23.03 -11.18
N GLY A 10 -8.49 22.72 -12.46
CA GLY A 10 -8.66 21.37 -12.98
C GLY A 10 -7.36 20.69 -13.46
N HIS A 11 -6.33 21.46 -13.83
CA HIS A 11 -5.07 20.90 -14.34
C HIS A 11 -4.13 20.46 -13.20
N ASP A 12 -4.14 21.17 -12.06
CA ASP A 12 -3.25 20.87 -10.94
C ASP A 12 -3.55 19.54 -10.28
N THR A 13 -4.83 19.10 -10.29
CA THR A 13 -5.23 17.83 -9.65
C THR A 13 -4.76 16.62 -10.47
N ILE A 14 -4.76 16.71 -11.80
CA ILE A 14 -4.30 15.63 -12.68
C ILE A 14 -2.78 15.50 -12.60
N VAL A 15 -2.05 16.62 -12.66
CA VAL A 15 -0.58 16.63 -12.57
C VAL A 15 -0.08 16.12 -11.21
N LEU A 16 -0.76 16.47 -10.12
CA LEU A 16 -0.44 15.97 -8.78
C LEU A 16 -0.73 14.47 -8.62
N GLY A 17 -1.82 13.98 -9.25
CA GLY A 17 -2.16 12.55 -9.24
C GLY A 17 -1.11 11.71 -9.96
N ASP A 18 -0.69 12.14 -11.14
CA ASP A 18 0.35 11.46 -11.93
C ASP A 18 1.72 11.48 -11.21
N TYR A 19 2.10 12.63 -10.62
CA TYR A 19 3.36 12.74 -9.86
C TYR A 19 3.40 11.81 -8.65
N ARG A 20 2.30 11.73 -7.90
CA ARG A 20 2.22 10.85 -6.72
C ARG A 20 2.25 9.36 -7.10
N MET A 21 1.51 8.97 -8.14
CA MET A 21 1.54 7.59 -8.65
C MET A 21 2.98 7.20 -9.03
N ASN A 22 3.69 8.07 -9.73
CA ASN A 22 5.07 7.85 -10.12
C ASN A 22 5.97 7.64 -8.88
N GLN A 23 5.80 8.44 -7.82
CA GLN A 23 6.62 8.31 -6.61
C GLN A 23 6.45 6.96 -5.92
N LEU A 24 5.21 6.45 -5.75
CA LEU A 24 4.97 5.12 -5.17
C LEU A 24 5.62 4.03 -6.04
N LEU A 25 5.43 4.10 -7.36
CA LEU A 25 6.00 3.12 -8.29
C LEU A 25 7.52 3.15 -8.27
N GLU A 26 8.13 4.33 -8.34
CA GLU A 26 9.60 4.50 -8.28
C GLU A 26 10.19 3.90 -6.99
N MET A 27 9.51 4.09 -5.85
CA MET A 27 9.94 3.49 -4.59
C MET A 27 9.84 1.97 -4.60
N LEU A 28 8.77 1.40 -5.16
CA LEU A 28 8.58 -0.04 -5.27
C LEU A 28 9.53 -0.68 -6.30
N GLU A 29 9.87 0.03 -7.37
CA GLU A 29 10.85 -0.44 -8.38
C GLU A 29 12.29 -0.37 -7.84
N THR A 30 12.61 0.66 -7.05
CA THR A 30 13.95 0.82 -6.46
C THR A 30 14.21 -0.21 -5.36
N ASN A 31 13.22 -0.46 -4.50
CA ASN A 31 13.27 -1.51 -3.48
C ASN A 31 11.91 -2.23 -3.44
N PRO A 32 11.82 -3.45 -4.03
CA PRO A 32 10.55 -4.17 -4.12
C PRO A 32 10.15 -4.86 -2.81
N ILE A 33 10.86 -4.63 -1.70
CA ILE A 33 10.51 -5.17 -0.40
C ILE A 33 9.82 -4.10 0.45
N VAL A 34 8.66 -4.43 0.99
CA VAL A 34 7.89 -3.60 1.91
C VAL A 34 7.92 -4.22 3.30
N ALA A 35 8.38 -3.47 4.30
CA ALA A 35 8.37 -3.93 5.68
C ALA A 35 6.95 -3.87 6.24
N ALA A 36 6.38 -5.01 6.61
CA ALA A 36 5.10 -5.08 7.31
C ALA A 36 5.36 -5.24 8.81
N ILE A 37 5.08 -4.19 9.59
CA ILE A 37 5.33 -4.16 11.03
C ILE A 37 4.06 -4.48 11.82
N LYS A 38 4.18 -5.40 12.79
CA LYS A 38 3.07 -5.86 13.64
C LYS A 38 3.28 -5.60 15.13
N ASP A 39 4.40 -4.98 15.48
CA ASP A 39 4.80 -4.66 16.85
C ASP A 39 5.94 -3.62 16.86
N GLU A 40 6.28 -3.13 18.05
CA GLU A 40 7.35 -2.15 18.25
C GLU A 40 8.73 -2.71 17.84
N ALA A 41 8.99 -3.99 18.05
CA ALA A 41 10.24 -4.61 17.61
C ALA A 41 10.36 -4.68 16.09
N GLY A 42 9.23 -4.77 15.37
CA GLY A 42 9.15 -4.61 13.93
C GLY A 42 9.44 -3.19 13.49
N LEU A 43 8.85 -2.20 14.17
CA LEU A 43 9.12 -0.78 13.89
C LEU A 43 10.61 -0.47 14.05
N GLU A 44 11.23 -0.83 15.18
CA GLU A 44 12.66 -0.58 15.41
C GLU A 44 13.56 -1.22 14.34
N ALA A 45 13.23 -2.44 13.91
CA ALA A 45 13.97 -3.10 12.85
C ALA A 45 13.77 -2.41 11.48
N ALA A 46 12.52 -2.05 11.15
CA ALA A 46 12.22 -1.33 9.92
C ALA A 46 12.95 0.02 9.86
N LEU A 47 13.06 0.75 10.96
CA LEU A 47 13.79 2.02 11.02
C LEU A 47 15.31 1.87 10.80
N LYS A 48 15.86 0.68 10.89
CA LYS A 48 17.29 0.37 10.67
C LYS A 48 17.57 -0.27 9.30
N SER A 49 16.55 -0.81 8.63
CA SER A 49 16.68 -1.44 7.31
C SER A 49 16.70 -0.43 6.17
N GLU A 50 16.87 -0.87 4.93
CA GLU A 50 16.88 -0.01 3.73
C GLU A 50 15.51 0.10 3.03
N VAL A 51 14.43 -0.44 3.63
CA VAL A 51 13.09 -0.38 3.00
C VAL A 51 12.62 1.06 2.84
N GLY A 52 12.03 1.36 1.69
CA GLY A 52 11.44 2.68 1.41
C GLY A 52 10.02 2.82 1.94
N ILE A 53 9.28 1.71 2.05
CA ILE A 53 7.86 1.70 2.41
C ILE A 53 7.64 0.79 3.61
N VAL A 54 6.84 1.26 4.56
CA VAL A 54 6.47 0.52 5.77
C VAL A 54 4.94 0.40 5.85
N PHE A 55 4.44 -0.85 5.93
CA PHE A 55 3.05 -1.14 6.25
C PHE A 55 2.88 -1.27 7.76
N VAL A 56 2.05 -0.42 8.34
CA VAL A 56 1.74 -0.41 9.77
C VAL A 56 0.51 -1.28 10.01
N LEU A 57 0.71 -2.44 10.64
CA LEU A 57 -0.33 -3.46 10.89
C LEU A 57 -0.75 -3.52 12.37
N HIS A 58 -0.31 -2.60 13.21
CA HIS A 58 -0.60 -2.58 14.64
C HIS A 58 -0.72 -1.15 15.17
N GLY A 59 -1.20 -1.03 16.39
CA GLY A 59 -1.38 0.24 17.09
C GLY A 59 -2.85 0.57 17.27
N ASP A 60 -3.09 1.66 17.95
CA ASP A 60 -4.39 2.23 18.26
C ASP A 60 -4.42 3.73 17.95
N LEU A 61 -5.56 4.38 18.16
CA LEU A 61 -5.72 5.82 17.92
C LEU A 61 -4.70 6.69 18.68
N CYS A 62 -4.20 6.25 19.83
CA CYS A 62 -3.28 7.03 20.66
C CYS A 62 -1.82 6.86 20.23
N THR A 63 -1.45 5.66 19.81
CA THR A 63 -0.05 5.29 19.49
C THR A 63 0.30 5.49 18.01
N LEU A 64 -0.68 5.39 17.12
CA LEU A 64 -0.49 5.45 15.67
C LEU A 64 0.22 6.73 15.17
N PRO A 65 -0.11 7.96 15.67
CA PRO A 65 0.58 9.17 15.23
C PRO A 65 2.10 9.10 15.47
N ALA A 66 2.52 8.64 16.65
CA ALA A 66 3.94 8.52 17.00
C ALA A 66 4.66 7.44 16.15
N ILE A 67 4.00 6.32 15.84
CA ILE A 67 4.54 5.29 14.95
C ILE A 67 4.81 5.88 13.56
N VAL A 68 3.83 6.56 12.98
CA VAL A 68 3.94 7.15 11.64
C VAL A 68 4.98 8.26 11.61
N GLU A 69 5.03 9.13 12.62
CA GLU A 69 6.02 10.19 12.73
C GLU A 69 7.46 9.63 12.68
N ARG A 70 7.73 8.56 13.43
CA ARG A 70 9.06 7.91 13.45
C ARG A 70 9.44 7.33 12.09
N ILE A 71 8.49 6.73 11.35
CA ILE A 71 8.72 6.21 10.00
C ILE A 71 9.05 7.37 9.06
N LYS A 72 8.26 8.45 9.10
CA LYS A 72 8.45 9.62 8.23
C LYS A 72 9.72 10.41 8.56
N PHE A 73 10.13 10.45 9.83
CA PHE A 73 11.41 11.04 10.24
C PHE A 73 12.61 10.39 9.52
N LYS A 74 12.49 9.09 9.21
CA LYS A 74 13.46 8.34 8.40
C LYS A 74 13.25 8.49 6.89
N LYS A 75 12.40 9.43 6.45
CA LYS A 75 12.04 9.68 5.03
C LYS A 75 11.47 8.46 4.32
N ARG A 76 10.74 7.62 5.04
CA ARG A 76 10.06 6.44 4.52
C ARG A 76 8.57 6.71 4.39
N MET A 77 7.93 6.03 3.44
CA MET A 77 6.49 6.11 3.24
C MET A 77 5.78 5.22 4.28
N ALA A 78 4.84 5.80 5.01
CA ALA A 78 4.01 5.10 5.98
C ALA A 78 2.62 4.81 5.40
N ILE A 79 2.30 3.53 5.20
CA ILE A 79 0.99 3.05 4.74
C ILE A 79 0.32 2.30 5.88
N VAL A 80 -0.85 2.78 6.33
CA VAL A 80 -1.55 2.22 7.50
C VAL A 80 -2.60 1.20 7.08
N HIS A 81 -2.58 0.01 7.67
CA HIS A 81 -3.66 -0.97 7.50
C HIS A 81 -4.83 -0.61 8.39
N VAL A 82 -5.75 0.19 7.86
CA VAL A 82 -6.84 0.79 8.64
C VAL A 82 -7.82 -0.22 9.24
N ASP A 83 -7.93 -1.42 8.67
CA ASP A 83 -8.79 -2.49 9.20
C ASP A 83 -8.22 -3.16 10.46
N LEU A 84 -6.94 -2.86 10.84
CA LEU A 84 -6.24 -3.48 11.96
C LEU A 84 -5.90 -2.51 13.10
N ILE A 85 -6.22 -1.22 12.96
CA ILE A 85 -5.94 -0.22 14.00
C ILE A 85 -7.05 -0.23 15.03
N GLU A 86 -6.68 -0.45 16.29
CA GLU A 86 -7.62 -0.52 17.40
C GLU A 86 -8.28 0.85 17.63
N GLY A 87 -9.59 0.83 17.83
CA GLY A 87 -10.40 2.04 18.05
C GLY A 87 -10.72 2.85 16.80
N LEU A 88 -10.14 2.52 15.64
CA LEU A 88 -10.46 3.24 14.41
C LEU A 88 -11.85 2.81 13.89
N SER A 89 -12.71 3.80 13.63
CA SER A 89 -14.06 3.54 13.12
C SER A 89 -14.06 3.06 11.67
N ASN A 90 -15.19 2.50 11.23
CA ASN A 90 -15.38 2.00 9.86
C ASN A 90 -16.12 3.00 8.97
N ASP A 91 -15.85 4.29 9.11
CA ASP A 91 -16.43 5.37 8.34
C ASP A 91 -15.36 6.29 7.72
N GLU A 92 -15.79 7.22 6.87
CA GLU A 92 -14.89 8.12 6.14
C GLU A 92 -14.08 9.05 7.07
N VAL A 93 -14.63 9.41 8.23
CA VAL A 93 -13.96 10.26 9.23
C VAL A 93 -12.68 9.60 9.76
N ALA A 94 -12.65 8.27 9.80
CA ALA A 94 -11.44 7.53 10.14
C ALA A 94 -10.30 7.84 9.17
N LEU A 95 -10.58 7.97 7.89
CA LEU A 95 -9.56 8.30 6.88
C LEU A 95 -9.14 9.77 6.95
N ASP A 96 -10.05 10.67 7.33
CA ASP A 96 -9.69 12.07 7.62
C ASP A 96 -8.73 12.16 8.81
N TYR A 97 -8.94 11.36 9.86
CA TYR A 97 -8.00 11.22 10.98
C TYR A 97 -6.64 10.69 10.52
N ILE A 98 -6.61 9.61 9.75
CA ILE A 98 -5.37 9.04 9.20
C ILE A 98 -4.59 10.07 8.40
N LYS A 99 -5.26 10.91 7.61
CA LYS A 99 -4.63 11.94 6.79
C LYS A 99 -4.18 13.15 7.59
N ASN A 100 -5.09 13.72 8.40
CA ASN A 100 -4.92 15.06 8.95
C ASN A 100 -4.29 15.07 10.36
N VAL A 101 -4.37 13.96 11.10
CA VAL A 101 -3.84 13.83 12.46
C VAL A 101 -2.63 12.88 12.49
N VAL A 102 -2.77 11.70 11.87
CA VAL A 102 -1.68 10.72 11.81
C VAL A 102 -0.63 11.11 10.77
N HIS A 103 -1.02 11.85 9.73
CA HIS A 103 -0.16 12.25 8.60
C HIS A 103 0.44 11.06 7.83
N ALA A 104 -0.28 9.94 7.76
CA ALA A 104 0.13 8.80 6.95
C ALA A 104 0.11 9.17 5.46
N ASP A 105 0.97 8.54 4.67
CA ASP A 105 1.04 8.76 3.22
C ASP A 105 -0.05 7.99 2.49
N GLY A 106 -0.50 6.87 3.05
CA GLY A 106 -1.54 6.05 2.43
C GLY A 106 -2.17 5.04 3.39
N ILE A 107 -3.08 4.28 2.82
CA ILE A 107 -3.84 3.23 3.50
C ILE A 107 -3.78 1.92 2.73
N ILE A 108 -3.88 0.83 3.48
CA ILE A 108 -4.19 -0.48 2.95
C ILE A 108 -5.48 -0.98 3.63
N THR A 109 -6.40 -1.53 2.85
CA THR A 109 -7.72 -1.96 3.33
C THR A 109 -8.35 -3.03 2.43
N THR A 110 -9.27 -3.79 2.99
CA THR A 110 -10.12 -4.74 2.24
C THR A 110 -11.41 -4.11 1.72
N LYS A 111 -11.67 -2.83 2.05
CA LYS A 111 -12.94 -2.13 1.80
C LYS A 111 -12.87 -1.20 0.58
N SER A 112 -13.66 -1.48 -0.45
CA SER A 112 -13.72 -0.65 -1.66
C SER A 112 -14.17 0.78 -1.40
N SER A 113 -15.06 1.02 -0.41
CA SER A 113 -15.48 2.37 -0.02
C SER A 113 -14.30 3.22 0.48
N PHE A 114 -13.42 2.61 1.28
CA PHE A 114 -12.22 3.28 1.78
C PHE A 114 -11.20 3.58 0.68
N ILE A 115 -11.09 2.72 -0.34
CA ILE A 115 -10.29 3.01 -1.54
C ILE A 115 -10.81 4.26 -2.24
N GLN A 116 -12.13 4.34 -2.48
CA GLN A 116 -12.75 5.47 -3.16
C GLN A 116 -12.55 6.79 -2.39
N TYR A 117 -12.82 6.78 -1.10
CA TYR A 117 -12.66 7.97 -0.27
C TYR A 117 -11.19 8.36 -0.07
N GLY A 118 -10.31 7.39 0.17
CA GLY A 118 -8.87 7.62 0.30
C GLY A 118 -8.28 8.31 -0.93
N LYS A 119 -8.65 7.85 -2.13
CA LYS A 119 -8.28 8.53 -3.40
C LYS A 119 -8.79 9.97 -3.44
N LYS A 120 -10.07 10.19 -3.12
CA LYS A 120 -10.70 11.51 -3.10
C LYS A 120 -9.96 12.51 -2.21
N ILE A 121 -9.54 12.07 -1.04
CA ILE A 121 -8.79 12.92 -0.09
C ILE A 121 -7.28 12.90 -0.32
N GLY A 122 -6.78 12.18 -1.34
CA GLY A 122 -5.38 12.17 -1.74
C GLY A 122 -4.46 11.34 -0.84
N LEU A 123 -4.91 10.21 -0.30
CA LEU A 123 -4.07 9.16 0.27
C LEU A 123 -3.63 8.19 -0.83
N TYR A 124 -2.46 7.59 -0.71
CA TYR A 124 -2.16 6.37 -1.46
C TYR A 124 -3.08 5.26 -0.99
N THR A 125 -3.57 4.45 -1.91
CA THR A 125 -4.54 3.41 -1.60
C THR A 125 -4.08 2.06 -2.12
N ILE A 126 -3.99 1.08 -1.23
CA ILE A 126 -3.69 -0.31 -1.57
C ILE A 126 -4.90 -1.16 -1.19
N HIS A 127 -5.48 -1.84 -2.18
CA HIS A 127 -6.62 -2.71 -1.93
C HIS A 127 -6.14 -4.15 -1.70
N ARG A 128 -6.39 -4.68 -0.50
CA ARG A 128 -5.98 -6.02 -0.11
C ARG A 128 -7.04 -7.06 -0.46
N TYR A 129 -6.60 -8.15 -1.09
CA TYR A 129 -7.44 -9.28 -1.46
C TYR A 129 -6.91 -10.59 -0.90
N PHE A 130 -7.81 -11.42 -0.37
CA PHE A 130 -7.51 -12.80 -0.01
C PHE A 130 -7.92 -13.72 -1.16
N VAL A 131 -6.95 -14.41 -1.77
CA VAL A 131 -7.16 -15.32 -2.89
C VAL A 131 -7.32 -16.73 -2.34
N LEU A 132 -8.52 -17.03 -1.83
CA LEU A 132 -8.82 -18.31 -1.20
C LEU A 132 -9.32 -19.35 -2.21
N ASP A 133 -10.02 -18.90 -3.26
CA ASP A 133 -10.66 -19.75 -4.25
C ASP A 133 -10.82 -19.03 -5.60
N SER A 134 -11.49 -19.72 -6.54
CA SER A 134 -11.77 -19.16 -7.87
C SER A 134 -12.75 -17.98 -7.86
N MET A 135 -13.63 -17.89 -6.85
CA MET A 135 -14.56 -16.76 -6.72
C MET A 135 -13.82 -15.49 -6.31
N ALA A 136 -12.88 -15.60 -5.36
CA ALA A 136 -12.01 -14.49 -4.98
C ALA A 136 -11.22 -13.97 -6.19
N LEU A 137 -10.67 -14.88 -7.00
CA LEU A 137 -9.96 -14.52 -8.23
C LEU A 137 -10.86 -13.77 -9.22
N GLN A 138 -12.09 -14.25 -9.45
CA GLN A 138 -13.07 -13.59 -10.32
C GLN A 138 -13.46 -12.20 -9.79
N ASN A 139 -13.59 -12.04 -8.47
CA ASN A 139 -13.89 -10.75 -7.84
C ASN A 139 -12.79 -9.73 -8.07
N ILE A 140 -11.51 -10.11 -7.98
CA ILE A 140 -10.38 -9.23 -8.30
C ILE A 140 -10.51 -8.73 -9.74
N ILE A 141 -10.73 -9.64 -10.70
CA ILE A 141 -10.86 -9.28 -12.12
C ILE A 141 -12.11 -8.42 -12.39
N LYS A 142 -13.21 -8.68 -11.67
CA LYS A 142 -14.43 -7.85 -11.78
C LYS A 142 -14.19 -6.44 -11.26
N GLN A 143 -13.51 -6.29 -10.13
CA GLN A 143 -13.20 -4.98 -9.53
C GLN A 143 -12.18 -4.19 -10.36
N ALA A 144 -11.34 -4.86 -11.15
CA ALA A 144 -10.46 -4.23 -12.13
C ALA A 144 -11.20 -3.37 -13.19
N LYS A 145 -12.51 -3.50 -13.30
CA LYS A 145 -13.37 -2.72 -14.21
C LYS A 145 -14.04 -1.51 -13.53
N ASN A 146 -13.84 -1.31 -12.25
CA ASN A 146 -14.40 -0.17 -11.53
C ASN A 146 -13.81 1.15 -12.02
N ALA A 147 -14.61 2.23 -11.99
CA ALA A 147 -14.18 3.55 -12.43
C ALA A 147 -13.06 4.13 -11.54
N VAL A 148 -13.08 3.81 -10.25
CA VAL A 148 -12.04 4.23 -9.29
C VAL A 148 -11.18 3.03 -8.96
N GLN A 149 -9.90 3.11 -9.33
CA GLN A 149 -8.92 2.08 -9.07
C GLN A 149 -8.03 2.47 -7.89
N PRO A 150 -7.55 1.51 -7.06
CA PRO A 150 -6.49 1.76 -6.09
C PRO A 150 -5.17 2.11 -6.80
N ASP A 151 -4.18 2.59 -6.06
CA ASP A 151 -2.84 2.80 -6.60
C ASP A 151 -2.07 1.48 -6.78
N ALA A 152 -2.37 0.48 -5.97
CA ALA A 152 -1.92 -0.90 -6.12
C ALA A 152 -2.93 -1.87 -5.50
N ILE A 153 -2.85 -3.15 -5.86
CA ILE A 153 -3.51 -4.22 -5.12
C ILE A 153 -2.48 -5.09 -4.43
N GLU A 154 -2.84 -5.60 -3.26
CA GLU A 154 -2.06 -6.61 -2.57
C GLU A 154 -2.84 -7.91 -2.50
N ILE A 155 -2.24 -9.01 -2.93
CA ILE A 155 -2.85 -10.35 -2.90
C ILE A 155 -2.22 -11.21 -1.80
N LEU A 156 -3.07 -11.89 -1.02
CA LEU A 156 -2.68 -12.82 0.05
C LEU A 156 -3.30 -14.20 -0.22
N PRO A 157 -2.58 -15.29 0.10
CA PRO A 157 -1.19 -15.33 0.53
C PRO A 157 -0.22 -15.05 -0.62
N GLY A 158 0.98 -14.50 -0.31
CA GLY A 158 2.01 -14.24 -1.33
C GLY A 158 2.58 -15.50 -1.98
N VAL A 159 2.52 -16.62 -1.27
CA VAL A 159 3.01 -17.94 -1.74
C VAL A 159 2.01 -18.68 -2.65
N LEU A 160 1.19 -17.95 -3.39
CA LEU A 160 0.34 -18.53 -4.43
C LEU A 160 1.17 -19.16 -5.54
N GLN A 161 0.58 -20.16 -6.22
CA GLN A 161 1.23 -20.73 -7.39
C GLN A 161 1.55 -19.63 -8.42
N PRO A 162 2.75 -19.62 -9.02
CA PRO A 162 3.16 -18.61 -9.99
C PRO A 162 2.18 -18.34 -11.13
N LYS A 163 1.46 -19.35 -11.58
CA LYS A 163 0.42 -19.21 -12.62
C LYS A 163 -0.77 -18.34 -12.18
N ILE A 164 -1.11 -18.36 -10.87
CA ILE A 164 -2.21 -17.54 -10.32
C ILE A 164 -1.75 -16.07 -10.21
N VAL A 165 -0.55 -15.84 -9.69
CA VAL A 165 0.02 -14.48 -9.62
C VAL A 165 0.10 -13.89 -11.04
N ARG A 166 0.69 -14.60 -12.00
CA ARG A 166 0.74 -14.16 -13.42
C ARG A 166 -0.63 -13.89 -14.02
N TYR A 167 -1.62 -14.69 -13.69
CA TYR A 167 -2.98 -14.45 -14.17
C TYR A 167 -3.54 -13.13 -13.62
N ILE A 168 -3.37 -12.86 -12.32
CA ILE A 168 -3.83 -11.62 -11.68
C ILE A 168 -3.07 -10.42 -12.27
N THR A 169 -1.74 -10.46 -12.34
CA THR A 169 -0.90 -9.36 -12.84
C THR A 169 -1.25 -9.00 -14.29
N LYS A 170 -1.54 -10.01 -15.12
CA LYS A 170 -1.94 -9.79 -16.52
C LYS A 170 -3.30 -9.09 -16.68
N HIS A 171 -4.22 -9.29 -15.73
CA HIS A 171 -5.59 -8.78 -15.83
C HIS A 171 -5.85 -7.58 -14.90
N SER A 172 -4.92 -7.23 -14.02
CA SER A 172 -5.01 -6.06 -13.18
C SER A 172 -4.61 -4.80 -13.96
N PRO A 173 -5.43 -3.72 -13.91
CA PRO A 173 -5.06 -2.44 -14.52
C PRO A 173 -4.07 -1.65 -13.66
N VAL A 174 -3.78 -2.11 -12.44
CA VAL A 174 -2.89 -1.48 -11.46
C VAL A 174 -1.82 -2.47 -11.00
N PRO A 175 -0.69 -1.99 -10.47
CA PRO A 175 0.38 -2.82 -9.94
C PRO A 175 -0.12 -3.82 -8.91
N VAL A 176 0.46 -5.02 -8.92
CA VAL A 176 0.13 -6.12 -8.00
C VAL A 176 1.29 -6.36 -7.07
N MET A 177 1.02 -6.39 -5.77
CA MET A 177 1.94 -6.78 -4.71
C MET A 177 1.55 -8.14 -4.16
N CYS A 178 2.53 -8.91 -3.67
CA CYS A 178 2.29 -10.15 -2.94
C CYS A 178 2.58 -9.95 -1.45
N GLY A 179 1.71 -10.47 -0.57
CA GLY A 179 1.90 -10.38 0.88
C GLY A 179 1.40 -11.62 1.63
N GLY A 180 1.83 -11.76 2.88
CA GLY A 180 1.44 -12.89 3.72
C GLY A 180 2.11 -14.22 3.36
N LEU A 181 2.55 -14.93 4.40
CA LEU A 181 3.26 -16.22 4.34
C LEU A 181 4.58 -16.21 3.57
N VAL A 182 5.10 -15.06 3.17
CA VAL A 182 6.42 -14.90 2.56
C VAL A 182 7.47 -15.01 3.65
N THR A 183 8.26 -16.07 3.65
CA THR A 183 9.15 -16.43 4.77
C THR A 183 10.60 -16.63 4.39
N VAL A 184 10.89 -16.83 3.12
CA VAL A 184 12.24 -17.06 2.59
C VAL A 184 12.47 -16.26 1.31
N LYS A 185 13.73 -16.08 0.93
CA LYS A 185 14.14 -15.34 -0.25
C LYS A 185 13.54 -15.90 -1.56
N GLU A 186 13.40 -17.19 -1.64
CA GLU A 186 12.80 -17.89 -2.77
C GLU A 186 11.35 -17.48 -3.01
N ASP A 187 10.57 -17.26 -1.93
CA ASP A 187 9.19 -16.75 -2.01
C ASP A 187 9.16 -15.37 -2.66
N VAL A 188 10.08 -14.49 -2.25
CA VAL A 188 10.21 -13.13 -2.83
C VAL A 188 10.53 -13.21 -4.32
N ILE A 189 11.53 -14.01 -4.70
CA ILE A 189 11.93 -14.21 -6.08
C ILE A 189 10.74 -14.74 -6.92
N HIS A 190 10.03 -15.74 -6.42
CA HIS A 190 8.85 -16.31 -7.12
C HIS A 190 7.74 -15.28 -7.34
N CYS A 191 7.45 -14.42 -6.35
CA CYS A 191 6.47 -13.34 -6.49
C CYS A 191 6.88 -12.36 -7.61
N LEU A 192 8.11 -11.85 -7.55
CA LEU A 192 8.61 -10.86 -8.52
C LEU A 192 8.71 -11.45 -9.93
N GLN A 193 9.22 -12.67 -10.10
CA GLN A 193 9.26 -13.37 -11.39
C GLN A 193 7.87 -13.71 -11.95
N SER A 194 6.85 -13.68 -11.10
CA SER A 194 5.46 -13.87 -11.51
C SER A 194 4.78 -12.56 -11.92
N GLY A 195 5.50 -11.43 -11.90
CA GLY A 195 5.04 -10.12 -12.34
C GLY A 195 4.50 -9.23 -11.21
N ALA A 196 4.64 -9.63 -9.94
CA ALA A 196 4.38 -8.71 -8.84
C ALA A 196 5.45 -7.62 -8.82
N ILE A 197 5.05 -6.37 -8.55
CA ILE A 197 5.96 -5.23 -8.47
C ILE A 197 6.72 -5.20 -7.14
N ALA A 198 6.13 -5.73 -6.08
CA ALA A 198 6.72 -5.74 -4.75
C ALA A 198 6.16 -6.87 -3.87
N VAL A 199 6.84 -7.10 -2.76
CA VAL A 199 6.47 -8.10 -1.75
C VAL A 199 6.45 -7.47 -0.37
N SER A 200 5.35 -7.63 0.35
CA SER A 200 5.26 -7.24 1.76
C SER A 200 5.50 -8.45 2.68
N THR A 201 6.35 -8.28 3.68
CA THR A 201 6.66 -9.35 4.64
C THR A 201 6.94 -8.81 6.03
N THR A 202 6.62 -9.61 7.05
CA THR A 202 7.00 -9.35 8.46
C THR A 202 8.37 -9.95 8.81
N ARG A 203 9.02 -10.66 7.88
CA ARG A 203 10.33 -11.28 8.05
C ARG A 203 11.42 -10.22 7.90
N LYS A 204 12.01 -9.84 9.04
CA LYS A 204 13.03 -8.78 9.13
C LYS A 204 14.30 -9.10 8.36
N ASP A 205 14.65 -10.38 8.28
CA ASP A 205 15.80 -10.89 7.54
C ASP A 205 15.68 -10.80 6.01
N LEU A 206 14.47 -10.48 5.51
CA LEU A 206 14.21 -10.28 4.08
C LEU A 206 14.17 -8.79 3.69
N TRP A 207 14.21 -7.85 4.64
CA TRP A 207 14.02 -6.43 4.34
C TRP A 207 15.22 -5.77 3.65
N ASP A 208 16.41 -6.35 3.80
CA ASP A 208 17.66 -5.83 3.22
C ASP A 208 18.21 -6.75 2.09
N LEU A 209 17.29 -7.41 1.35
CA LEU A 209 17.62 -8.28 0.21
C LEU A 209 18.06 -7.50 -1.02
#